data_2452b487f04c5cf8b5ac1c44f5f2115b
#
_entry.id   2452b487f04c5cf8b5ac1c44f5f2115b
#
_cell.length_a   1.000
_cell.length_b   1.000
_cell.length_c   1.000
_cell.angle_alpha   90.00
_cell.angle_beta   90.00
_cell.angle_gamma   90.00
#
_symmetry.space_group_name_H-M   'P 1'
#
loop_
_entity.id
_entity.type
_entity.pdbx_description
1 polymer ?
#
loop_
_entity_poly.entity_id
_entity_poly.type
_entity_poly.pdbx_seq_one_letter_code
_entity_poly.pdbx_strand_id
1 'polypeptide(L)'
;MKIGFLLCAFNQEHFLDDCLESLVTFSKDSEHIISCVSVPFLEYKDKNIDFDGTTDILKDKLQSGDIHYLFSEPQYVSEAEARTCALRPLIEEGCDYIFLIDSDEKFSLEDFNKLSDYINKSEFIDWWSISYKNFVGNGYLEDPFTPPRIFKTKTKNGNISHFYFDNDLIYVNDAQQSINYKSLASKIIPTSVAWVPHFTWTNTKQNKIKIDYQNKHFGQCSYKWEDDQIKINEDYYIQNNQIKPNIIYDEKGRNGS
;
A
#
# COMPACT_ATOMS: atom_id res chain seq x y z
N MET A 1 -16.58 11.36 -9.49
CA MET A 1 -15.86 10.22 -8.91
C MET A 1 -15.06 10.73 -7.74
N LYS A 2 -15.41 10.28 -6.54
CA LYS A 2 -14.73 10.63 -5.29
C LYS A 2 -13.87 9.45 -4.85
N ILE A 3 -12.57 9.65 -4.69
CA ILE A 3 -11.62 8.61 -4.25
C ILE A 3 -11.28 8.84 -2.78
N GLY A 4 -11.32 7.77 -1.99
CA GLY A 4 -10.78 7.73 -0.65
C GLY A 4 -9.41 7.04 -0.67
N PHE A 5 -8.36 7.76 -0.32
CA PHE A 5 -7.03 7.18 -0.11
C PHE A 5 -6.91 6.66 1.31
N LEU A 6 -6.64 5.37 1.44
CA LEU A 6 -6.44 4.71 2.72
C LEU A 6 -4.95 4.38 2.86
N LEU A 7 -4.26 5.09 3.74
CA LEU A 7 -2.83 4.94 3.97
C LEU A 7 -2.55 4.31 5.32
N CYS A 8 -1.78 3.21 5.32
CA CYS A 8 -1.20 2.63 6.53
C CYS A 8 0.29 2.97 6.60
N ALA A 9 0.71 3.57 7.73
CA ALA A 9 2.10 3.91 7.95
C ALA A 9 2.54 3.50 9.36
N PHE A 10 3.68 2.80 9.44
CA PHE A 10 4.32 2.49 10.70
C PHE A 10 5.84 2.42 10.50
N ASN A 11 6.59 3.26 11.23
CA ASN A 11 8.04 3.39 11.09
C ASN A 11 8.48 3.62 9.63
N GLN A 12 7.85 4.59 8.98
CA GLN A 12 8.05 4.92 7.57
C GLN A 12 8.41 6.42 7.36
N GLU A 13 8.92 7.09 8.39
CA GLU A 13 9.31 8.51 8.35
C GLU A 13 10.08 8.86 7.08
N HIS A 14 10.97 7.96 6.65
CA HIS A 14 11.84 8.19 5.50
C HIS A 14 11.11 8.29 4.15
N PHE A 15 9.94 7.66 4.01
CA PHE A 15 9.19 7.60 2.74
C PHE A 15 7.92 8.43 2.76
N LEU A 16 7.44 8.76 3.96
CA LEU A 16 6.08 9.25 4.17
C LEU A 16 5.80 10.58 3.49
N ASP A 17 6.73 11.54 3.56
CA ASP A 17 6.55 12.84 2.92
C ASP A 17 6.40 12.70 1.40
N ASP A 18 7.26 11.91 0.78
CA ASP A 18 7.21 11.64 -0.66
C ASP A 18 5.92 10.94 -1.09
N CYS A 19 5.45 9.98 -0.29
CA CYS A 19 4.18 9.29 -0.51
C CYS A 19 3.01 10.28 -0.44
N LEU A 20 2.96 11.10 0.61
CA LEU A 20 1.86 12.05 0.84
C LEU A 20 1.83 13.19 -0.17
N GLU A 21 2.99 13.68 -0.62
CA GLU A 21 3.06 14.81 -1.56
C GLU A 21 2.20 14.58 -2.80
N SER A 22 2.29 13.39 -3.39
CA SER A 22 1.52 13.07 -4.59
C SER A 22 0.03 12.92 -4.30
N LEU A 23 -0.35 12.32 -3.17
CA LEU A 23 -1.75 12.20 -2.74
C LEU A 23 -2.38 13.56 -2.47
N VAL A 24 -1.68 14.41 -1.73
CA VAL A 24 -2.12 15.78 -1.40
C VAL A 24 -2.26 16.60 -2.68
N THR A 25 -1.27 16.55 -3.56
CA THR A 25 -1.30 17.29 -4.83
C THR A 25 -2.48 16.84 -5.71
N PHE A 26 -2.73 15.55 -5.83
CA PHE A 26 -3.86 15.01 -6.60
C PHE A 26 -5.22 15.34 -5.96
N SER A 27 -5.27 15.38 -4.63
CA SER A 27 -6.51 15.66 -3.88
C SER A 27 -6.82 17.15 -3.75
N LYS A 28 -5.87 18.01 -3.99
CA LYS A 28 -5.97 19.47 -3.80
C LYS A 28 -7.17 20.00 -4.58
N ASP A 29 -7.80 20.48 -5.02
CA ASP A 29 -8.90 21.02 -5.78
C ASP A 29 -9.96 19.96 -6.17
N SER A 30 -10.07 18.88 -5.38
CA SER A 30 -11.02 17.80 -5.59
C SER A 30 -11.80 17.46 -4.31
N GLU A 31 -12.79 16.56 -4.42
CA GLU A 31 -13.52 16.03 -3.26
C GLU A 31 -12.88 14.75 -2.69
N HIS A 32 -11.61 14.46 -3.06
CA HIS A 32 -10.91 13.26 -2.60
C HIS A 32 -10.57 13.37 -1.11
N ILE A 33 -10.58 12.24 -0.43
CA ILE A 33 -10.35 12.16 1.02
C ILE A 33 -9.12 11.30 1.30
N ILE A 34 -8.23 11.78 2.16
CA ILE A 34 -7.07 11.03 2.63
C ILE A 34 -7.30 10.66 4.09
N SER A 35 -7.32 9.35 4.38
CA SER A 35 -7.45 8.79 5.72
C SER A 35 -6.24 7.93 6.03
N CYS A 36 -5.57 8.23 7.14
CA CYS A 36 -4.34 7.59 7.55
C CYS A 36 -4.50 6.83 8.86
N VAL A 37 -3.75 5.75 9.01
CA VAL A 37 -3.56 5.07 10.29
C VAL A 37 -2.07 4.87 10.55
N SER A 38 -1.63 5.21 11.77
CA SER A 38 -0.24 5.14 12.19
C SER A 38 -0.13 4.54 13.58
N VAL A 39 -0.19 3.22 13.67
CA VAL A 39 -0.02 2.51 14.94
C VAL A 39 0.72 1.20 14.72
N PRO A 40 1.56 0.80 15.68
CA PRO A 40 2.15 -0.53 15.66
C PRO A 40 1.05 -1.57 15.89
N PHE A 41 1.13 -2.68 15.18
CA PHE A 41 0.36 -3.86 15.52
C PHE A 41 0.82 -4.39 16.90
N LEU A 42 -0.08 -5.04 17.64
CA LEU A 42 0.22 -5.58 18.97
C LEU A 42 1.50 -6.43 19.01
N GLU A 43 1.77 -7.18 17.95
CA GLU A 43 2.97 -8.00 17.84
C GLU A 43 4.29 -7.21 17.84
N TYR A 44 4.26 -5.91 17.58
CA TYR A 44 5.43 -5.03 17.65
C TYR A 44 5.62 -4.39 19.02
N LYS A 45 4.60 -4.44 19.89
CA LYS A 45 4.62 -3.82 21.22
C LYS A 45 5.76 -4.32 22.10
N ASP A 46 6.09 -5.60 22.00
CA ASP A 46 7.06 -6.26 22.86
C ASP A 46 8.49 -6.28 22.26
N LYS A 47 8.73 -5.64 21.11
CA LYS A 47 9.99 -5.77 20.38
C LYS A 47 11.00 -4.63 20.62
N ASN A 48 10.75 -3.72 21.55
CA ASN A 48 11.60 -2.53 21.74
C ASN A 48 11.95 -1.82 20.41
N ILE A 49 10.97 -1.69 19.54
CA ILE A 49 11.15 -0.97 18.30
C ILE A 49 11.06 0.51 18.65
N ASP A 50 12.15 1.24 18.43
CA ASP A 50 12.14 2.69 18.53
C ASP A 50 11.14 3.23 17.50
N PHE A 51 10.17 4.03 17.98
CA PHE A 51 9.26 4.75 17.11
C PHE A 51 10.05 5.85 16.40
N ASP A 52 9.85 5.95 15.09
CA ASP A 52 10.36 7.08 14.32
C ASP A 52 9.35 8.25 14.30
N GLY A 53 9.60 9.28 13.50
CA GLY A 53 8.74 10.46 13.37
C GLY A 53 7.47 10.26 12.55
N THR A 54 7.15 9.06 12.07
CA THR A 54 5.99 8.78 11.21
C THR A 54 4.68 9.39 11.72
N THR A 55 4.36 9.14 13.00
CA THR A 55 3.11 9.63 13.59
C THR A 55 3.09 11.16 13.72
N ASP A 56 4.22 11.78 14.03
CA ASP A 56 4.30 13.23 14.18
C ASP A 56 4.16 13.93 12.82
N ILE A 57 4.78 13.40 11.77
CA ILE A 57 4.56 13.88 10.38
C ILE A 57 3.07 13.83 10.03
N LEU A 58 2.38 12.72 10.31
CA LEU A 58 0.94 12.60 10.03
C LEU A 58 0.09 13.55 10.85
N LYS A 59 0.44 13.84 12.11
CA LYS A 59 -0.24 14.86 12.92
C LYS A 59 -0.07 16.27 12.34
N ASP A 60 1.13 16.61 11.89
CA ASP A 60 1.40 17.88 11.22
C ASP A 60 0.60 18.02 9.93
N LYS A 61 0.51 16.95 9.13
CA LYS A 61 -0.32 16.90 7.91
C LYS A 61 -1.82 17.01 8.20
N LEU A 62 -2.30 16.43 9.30
CA LEU A 62 -3.68 16.61 9.74
C LEU A 62 -3.94 18.07 10.17
N GLN A 63 -3.01 18.67 10.90
CA GLN A 63 -3.12 20.05 11.38
C GLN A 63 -3.08 21.06 10.23
N SER A 64 -2.29 20.80 9.19
CA SER A 64 -2.25 21.63 7.96
C SER A 64 -3.49 21.48 7.08
N GLY A 65 -4.27 20.41 7.27
CA GLY A 65 -5.41 20.05 6.42
C GLY A 65 -5.02 19.31 5.16
N ASP A 66 -3.78 18.85 5.05
CA ASP A 66 -3.30 18.04 3.92
C ASP A 66 -3.90 16.63 3.93
N ILE A 67 -4.16 16.06 5.11
CA ILE A 67 -4.94 14.83 5.28
C ILE A 67 -6.21 15.12 6.10
N HIS A 68 -7.23 14.27 5.94
CA HIS A 68 -8.56 14.53 6.50
C HIS A 68 -8.78 13.77 7.81
N TYR A 69 -8.22 12.57 7.93
CA TYR A 69 -8.39 11.70 9.09
C TYR A 69 -7.08 11.03 9.47
N LEU A 70 -6.82 10.95 10.78
CA LEU A 70 -5.68 10.23 11.34
C LEU A 70 -6.12 9.41 12.54
N PHE A 71 -5.80 8.11 12.51
CA PHE A 71 -5.97 7.17 13.59
C PHE A 71 -4.59 6.77 14.11
N SER A 72 -4.22 7.23 15.30
CA SER A 72 -2.92 6.97 15.93
C SER A 72 -3.05 6.24 17.27
N GLU A 73 -4.27 6.01 17.75
CA GLU A 73 -4.61 5.30 18.98
C GLU A 73 -6.04 4.75 18.92
N PRO A 74 -6.35 3.64 19.62
CA PRO A 74 -5.46 2.72 20.35
C PRO A 74 -4.71 1.77 19.40
N GLN A 75 -3.84 0.91 19.98
CA GLN A 75 -3.16 -0.13 19.21
C GLN A 75 -4.15 -1.13 18.62
N TYR A 76 -3.94 -1.50 17.37
CA TYR A 76 -4.77 -2.47 16.67
C TYR A 76 -4.21 -3.89 16.81
N VAL A 77 -5.11 -4.87 16.83
CA VAL A 77 -4.74 -6.28 16.94
C VAL A 77 -4.15 -6.77 15.62
N SER A 78 -4.59 -6.19 14.52
CA SER A 78 -4.17 -6.59 13.17
C SER A 78 -4.17 -5.43 12.20
N GLU A 79 -3.48 -5.60 11.08
CA GLU A 79 -3.51 -4.67 9.96
C GLU A 79 -4.94 -4.49 9.41
N ALA A 80 -5.74 -5.56 9.35
CA ALA A 80 -7.13 -5.48 8.90
C ALA A 80 -7.98 -4.56 9.78
N GLU A 81 -7.77 -4.61 11.10
CA GLU A 81 -8.46 -3.73 12.03
C GLU A 81 -8.03 -2.26 11.84
N ALA A 82 -6.72 -2.02 11.73
CA ALA A 82 -6.18 -0.70 11.47
C ALA A 82 -6.73 -0.11 10.15
N ARG A 83 -6.69 -0.90 9.07
CA ARG A 83 -7.26 -0.49 7.77
C ARG A 83 -8.77 -0.26 7.86
N THR A 84 -9.50 -1.04 8.65
CA THR A 84 -10.94 -0.84 8.87
C THR A 84 -11.24 0.49 9.56
N CYS A 85 -10.44 0.90 10.54
CA CYS A 85 -10.60 2.21 11.17
C CYS A 85 -10.41 3.36 10.18
N ALA A 86 -9.38 3.29 9.35
CA ALA A 86 -9.14 4.29 8.31
C ALA A 86 -10.16 4.23 7.15
N LEU A 87 -10.78 3.07 6.89
CA LEU A 87 -11.81 2.91 5.87
C LEU A 87 -13.12 3.61 6.25
N ARG A 88 -13.51 3.53 7.53
CA ARG A 88 -14.82 3.99 7.99
C ARG A 88 -15.16 5.43 7.57
N PRO A 89 -14.31 6.45 7.83
CA PRO A 89 -14.63 7.80 7.40
C PRO A 89 -14.72 7.94 5.88
N LEU A 90 -13.98 7.15 5.10
CA LEU A 90 -14.04 7.20 3.65
C LEU A 90 -15.41 6.72 3.12
N ILE A 91 -16.01 5.72 3.77
CA ILE A 91 -17.37 5.25 3.48
C ILE A 91 -18.41 6.32 3.90
N GLU A 92 -18.26 6.89 5.10
CA GLU A 92 -19.14 7.93 5.63
C GLU A 92 -19.13 9.20 4.77
N GLU A 93 -17.97 9.56 4.25
CA GLU A 93 -17.78 10.66 3.29
C GLU A 93 -18.34 10.35 1.88
N GLY A 94 -18.80 9.13 1.63
CA GLY A 94 -19.40 8.73 0.37
C GLY A 94 -18.41 8.60 -0.78
N CYS A 95 -17.17 8.20 -0.49
CA CYS A 95 -16.20 7.89 -1.55
C CYS A 95 -16.72 6.76 -2.45
N ASP A 96 -16.56 6.91 -3.76
CA ASP A 96 -16.96 5.90 -4.75
C ASP A 96 -15.97 4.74 -4.82
N TYR A 97 -14.69 5.04 -4.57
CA TYR A 97 -13.57 4.11 -4.62
C TYR A 97 -12.66 4.29 -3.41
N ILE A 98 -12.09 3.19 -2.95
CA ILE A 98 -11.02 3.17 -1.96
C ILE A 98 -9.73 2.76 -2.66
N PHE A 99 -8.69 3.55 -2.52
CA PHE A 99 -7.35 3.24 -2.99
C PHE A 99 -6.44 2.97 -1.78
N LEU A 100 -6.00 1.71 -1.64
CA LEU A 100 -5.05 1.31 -0.61
C LEU A 100 -3.64 1.74 -1.03
N ILE A 101 -3.00 2.53 -0.17
CA ILE A 101 -1.65 3.04 -0.37
C ILE A 101 -0.80 2.61 0.82
N ASP A 102 0.36 2.04 0.56
CA ASP A 102 1.37 1.84 1.57
C ASP A 102 2.35 3.03 1.57
N SER A 103 2.86 3.39 2.74
CA SER A 103 3.66 4.61 2.93
C SER A 103 5.01 4.62 2.20
N ASP A 104 5.44 3.49 1.68
CA ASP A 104 6.63 3.32 0.85
C ASP A 104 6.32 3.26 -0.66
N GLU A 105 5.12 3.70 -1.05
CA GLU A 105 4.67 3.81 -2.42
C GLU A 105 4.61 5.28 -2.85
N LYS A 106 5.18 5.60 -4.01
CA LYS A 106 5.21 6.96 -4.52
C LYS A 106 4.64 7.03 -5.94
N PHE A 107 3.36 7.37 -6.04
CA PHE A 107 2.72 7.62 -7.33
C PHE A 107 3.01 9.03 -7.83
N SER A 108 3.17 9.20 -9.12
CA SER A 108 3.18 10.53 -9.72
C SER A 108 1.76 11.05 -9.94
N LEU A 109 1.60 12.36 -10.07
CA LEU A 109 0.32 12.96 -10.46
C LEU A 109 -0.19 12.42 -11.80
N GLU A 110 0.73 12.13 -12.74
CA GLU A 110 0.41 11.53 -14.03
C GLU A 110 -0.18 10.12 -13.86
N ASP A 111 0.39 9.30 -12.95
CA ASP A 111 -0.11 7.96 -12.66
C ASP A 111 -1.53 8.02 -12.08
N PHE A 112 -1.80 8.92 -11.13
CA PHE A 112 -3.13 9.09 -10.58
C PHE A 112 -4.16 9.51 -11.63
N ASN A 113 -3.81 10.44 -12.52
CA ASN A 113 -4.68 10.85 -13.60
C ASN A 113 -5.01 9.69 -14.55
N LYS A 114 -3.99 8.92 -14.97
CA LYS A 114 -4.18 7.75 -15.83
C LYS A 114 -5.02 6.67 -15.16
N LEU A 115 -4.78 6.41 -13.87
CA LEU A 115 -5.56 5.45 -13.07
C LEU A 115 -7.01 5.87 -12.96
N SER A 116 -7.26 7.12 -12.61
CA SER A 116 -8.60 7.69 -12.50
C SER A 116 -9.38 7.57 -13.80
N ASP A 117 -8.76 7.95 -14.92
CA ASP A 117 -9.37 7.80 -16.25
C ASP A 117 -9.66 6.35 -16.63
N TYR A 118 -8.75 5.43 -16.28
CA TYR A 118 -8.90 4.02 -16.59
C TYR A 118 -10.02 3.38 -15.78
N ILE A 119 -10.08 3.66 -14.48
CA ILE A 119 -11.10 3.12 -13.57
C ILE A 119 -12.48 3.63 -13.96
N ASN A 120 -12.61 4.91 -14.25
CA ASN A 120 -13.87 5.55 -14.59
C ASN A 120 -14.54 4.95 -15.86
N LYS A 121 -13.73 4.41 -16.77
CA LYS A 121 -14.18 3.72 -17.99
C LYS A 121 -14.58 2.25 -17.77
N SER A 122 -14.46 1.73 -16.56
CA SER A 122 -14.59 0.30 -16.24
C SER A 122 -15.78 0.02 -15.31
N GLU A 123 -17.02 0.28 -15.77
CA GLU A 123 -18.25 0.24 -14.95
C GLU A 123 -18.53 -1.12 -14.27
N PHE A 124 -18.14 -2.23 -14.93
CA PHE A 124 -18.47 -3.59 -14.46
C PHE A 124 -17.38 -4.22 -13.57
N ILE A 125 -16.31 -3.49 -13.28
CA ILE A 125 -15.23 -3.98 -12.44
C ILE A 125 -15.45 -3.51 -11.00
N ASP A 126 -15.29 -4.40 -10.03
CA ASP A 126 -15.48 -4.10 -8.61
C ASP A 126 -14.17 -3.76 -7.91
N TRP A 127 -13.04 -4.29 -8.41
CA TRP A 127 -11.73 -3.99 -7.85
C TRP A 127 -10.60 -4.17 -8.88
N TRP A 128 -9.47 -3.51 -8.62
CA TRP A 128 -8.30 -3.56 -9.49
C TRP A 128 -7.04 -3.89 -8.72
N SER A 129 -6.19 -4.70 -9.36
CA SER A 129 -4.80 -4.93 -8.96
C SER A 129 -3.87 -4.06 -9.80
N ILE A 130 -2.74 -3.71 -9.20
CA ILE A 130 -1.66 -2.97 -9.86
C ILE A 130 -0.35 -3.74 -9.64
N SER A 131 0.44 -3.92 -10.71
CA SER A 131 1.75 -4.58 -10.62
C SER A 131 2.75 -3.72 -9.89
N TYR A 132 3.63 -4.32 -9.11
CA TYR A 132 4.70 -3.62 -8.42
C TYR A 132 5.91 -3.34 -9.33
N LYS A 133 6.51 -2.19 -9.10
CA LYS A 133 7.85 -1.83 -9.53
C LYS A 133 8.69 -1.62 -8.28
N ASN A 134 9.39 -2.67 -7.85
CA ASN A 134 10.19 -2.65 -6.62
C ASN A 134 11.55 -2.01 -6.88
N PHE A 135 11.84 -0.89 -6.23
CA PHE A 135 13.14 -0.24 -6.31
C PHE A 135 14.12 -0.90 -5.34
N VAL A 136 15.28 -1.31 -5.85
CA VAL A 136 16.34 -1.99 -5.10
C VAL A 136 17.68 -1.38 -5.47
N GLY A 137 18.30 -0.66 -4.54
CA GLY A 137 19.53 0.09 -4.81
C GLY A 137 19.33 1.09 -5.97
N ASN A 138 20.13 0.97 -7.02
CA ASN A 138 20.08 1.84 -8.21
C ASN A 138 19.25 1.25 -9.37
N GLY A 139 18.47 0.22 -9.13
CA GLY A 139 17.65 -0.44 -10.13
C GLY A 139 16.24 -0.73 -9.62
N TYR A 140 15.48 -1.43 -10.42
CA TYR A 140 14.15 -1.90 -10.03
C TYR A 140 13.87 -3.30 -10.57
N LEU A 141 12.90 -3.95 -9.95
CA LEU A 141 12.32 -5.22 -10.38
C LEU A 141 10.87 -5.00 -10.74
N GLU A 142 10.46 -5.54 -11.87
CA GLU A 142 9.06 -5.71 -12.22
C GLU A 142 8.57 -6.97 -11.50
N ASP A 143 7.76 -6.78 -10.45
CA ASP A 143 7.27 -7.91 -9.66
C ASP A 143 5.99 -8.44 -10.31
N PRO A 144 5.88 -9.76 -10.56
CA PRO A 144 4.64 -10.38 -11.03
C PRO A 144 3.53 -10.32 -9.98
N PHE A 145 3.85 -10.01 -8.73
CA PHE A 145 2.85 -9.83 -7.68
C PHE A 145 1.99 -8.60 -7.98
N THR A 146 0.68 -8.82 -8.00
CA THR A 146 -0.32 -7.81 -8.34
C THR A 146 -1.35 -7.72 -7.22
N PRO A 147 -1.04 -7.01 -6.12
CA PRO A 147 -1.97 -6.90 -5.01
C PRO A 147 -3.21 -6.10 -5.42
N PRO A 148 -4.37 -6.41 -4.83
CA PRO A 148 -5.55 -5.57 -4.94
C PRO A 148 -5.26 -4.21 -4.28
N ARG A 149 -5.53 -3.13 -5.02
CA ARG A 149 -5.24 -1.76 -4.56
C ARG A 149 -6.46 -0.86 -4.59
N ILE A 150 -7.37 -1.05 -5.54
CA ILE A 150 -8.51 -0.15 -5.73
C ILE A 150 -9.80 -0.95 -5.66
N PHE A 151 -10.74 -0.49 -4.86
CA PHE A 151 -12.02 -1.15 -4.62
C PHE A 151 -13.17 -0.17 -4.80
N LYS A 152 -14.25 -0.60 -5.46
CA LYS A 152 -15.53 0.11 -5.38
C LYS A 152 -16.12 -0.03 -3.98
N THR A 153 -16.64 1.05 -3.44
CA THR A 153 -17.36 1.03 -2.16
C THR A 153 -18.76 0.40 -2.29
N LYS A 154 -19.34 0.53 -3.49
CA LYS A 154 -20.68 -0.02 -3.80
C LYS A 154 -20.55 -1.06 -4.89
N THR A 155 -20.86 -2.31 -4.56
CA THR A 155 -20.87 -3.42 -5.50
C THR A 155 -22.27 -4.04 -5.60
N LYS A 156 -22.48 -4.91 -6.58
CA LYS A 156 -23.71 -5.71 -6.67
C LYS A 156 -23.94 -6.65 -5.48
N ASN A 157 -22.90 -6.94 -4.71
CA ASN A 157 -22.94 -7.81 -3.54
C ASN A 157 -23.04 -7.03 -2.22
N GLY A 158 -23.40 -5.75 -2.26
CA GLY A 158 -23.48 -4.85 -1.11
C GLY A 158 -22.33 -3.88 -1.02
N ASN A 159 -22.37 -3.01 -0.03
CA ASN A 159 -21.34 -2.01 0.19
C ASN A 159 -20.21 -2.59 1.05
N ILE A 160 -18.98 -2.15 0.81
CA ILE A 160 -17.87 -2.51 1.69
C ILE A 160 -18.07 -1.89 3.08
N SER A 161 -17.84 -2.67 4.14
CA SER A 161 -17.97 -2.19 5.52
C SER A 161 -16.68 -2.28 6.33
N HIS A 162 -15.93 -3.36 6.19
CA HIS A 162 -14.65 -3.54 6.86
C HIS A 162 -13.76 -4.57 6.16
N PHE A 163 -12.48 -4.61 6.55
CA PHE A 163 -11.51 -5.60 6.10
C PHE A 163 -11.26 -6.65 7.18
N TYR A 164 -10.83 -7.86 6.76
CA TYR A 164 -10.20 -8.83 7.64
C TYR A 164 -9.15 -9.65 6.87
N PHE A 165 -8.27 -10.36 7.59
CA PHE A 165 -7.30 -11.27 7.01
C PHE A 165 -7.76 -12.72 7.10
N ASP A 166 -7.69 -13.40 5.95
CA ASP A 166 -7.75 -14.86 5.82
C ASP A 166 -6.75 -15.26 4.73
N ASN A 167 -5.43 -15.21 5.06
CA ASN A 167 -4.28 -15.31 4.16
C ASN A 167 -4.17 -14.16 3.12
N ASP A 168 -5.23 -13.41 2.89
CA ASP A 168 -5.33 -12.22 2.06
C ASP A 168 -6.22 -11.19 2.75
N LEU A 169 -6.10 -9.92 2.37
CA LEU A 169 -7.01 -8.89 2.83
C LEU A 169 -8.37 -9.08 2.13
N ILE A 170 -9.39 -9.42 2.90
CA ILE A 170 -10.75 -9.64 2.43
C ILE A 170 -11.64 -8.53 2.98
N TYR A 171 -12.60 -8.08 2.21
CA TYR A 171 -13.59 -7.17 2.74
C TYR A 171 -14.91 -7.86 3.08
N VAL A 172 -15.65 -7.26 4.00
CA VAL A 172 -16.98 -7.69 4.43
C VAL A 172 -17.97 -6.62 3.97
N ASN A 173 -19.12 -7.05 3.43
CA ASN A 173 -20.16 -6.12 3.03
C ASN A 173 -21.03 -5.68 4.23
N ASP A 174 -21.92 -4.73 4.00
CA ASP A 174 -22.86 -4.20 4.99
C ASP A 174 -23.86 -5.26 5.50
N ALA A 175 -24.11 -6.33 4.76
CA ALA A 175 -24.89 -7.49 5.18
C ALA A 175 -24.08 -8.50 6.02
N GLN A 176 -22.85 -8.16 6.43
CA GLN A 176 -21.92 -9.01 7.18
C GLN A 176 -21.51 -10.29 6.45
N GLN A 177 -21.57 -10.28 5.12
CA GLN A 177 -21.10 -11.38 4.30
C GLN A 177 -19.64 -11.16 3.93
N SER A 178 -18.82 -12.17 4.16
CA SER A 178 -17.45 -12.18 3.68
C SER A 178 -17.42 -12.28 2.16
N ILE A 179 -16.90 -11.27 1.51
CA ILE A 179 -16.74 -11.25 0.08
C ILE A 179 -15.28 -11.56 -0.21
N ASN A 180 -15.03 -12.79 -0.68
CA ASN A 180 -13.73 -13.07 -1.25
C ASN A 180 -13.61 -12.22 -2.53
N TYR A 181 -12.66 -11.30 -2.56
CA TYR A 181 -12.43 -10.43 -3.70
C TYR A 181 -12.22 -11.22 -5.01
N LYS A 182 -11.69 -12.46 -4.93
CA LYS A 182 -11.54 -13.37 -6.08
C LYS A 182 -12.87 -13.76 -6.72
N SER A 183 -14.00 -13.63 -5.99
CA SER A 183 -15.35 -13.90 -6.51
C SER A 183 -16.01 -12.70 -7.19
N LEU A 184 -15.39 -11.52 -7.13
CA LEU A 184 -15.88 -10.29 -7.72
C LEU A 184 -15.25 -10.04 -9.09
N ALA A 185 -15.88 -9.18 -9.87
CA ALA A 185 -15.33 -8.73 -11.15
C ALA A 185 -14.05 -7.92 -10.91
N SER A 186 -12.94 -8.46 -11.35
CA SER A 186 -11.62 -7.87 -11.12
C SER A 186 -10.85 -7.64 -12.42
N LYS A 187 -9.89 -6.74 -12.38
CA LYS A 187 -9.00 -6.46 -13.49
C LYS A 187 -7.60 -6.05 -13.01
N ILE A 188 -6.58 -6.56 -13.68
CA ILE A 188 -5.22 -6.05 -13.52
C ILE A 188 -5.10 -4.80 -14.38
N ILE A 189 -4.64 -3.72 -13.77
CA ILE A 189 -4.33 -2.48 -14.50
C ILE A 189 -3.11 -2.72 -15.38
N PRO A 190 -3.20 -2.43 -16.69
CA PRO A 190 -2.07 -2.60 -17.58
C PRO A 190 -0.86 -1.76 -17.13
N THR A 191 0.32 -2.30 -17.24
CA THR A 191 1.58 -1.62 -16.89
C THR A 191 1.85 -0.36 -17.71
N SER A 192 1.23 -0.26 -18.88
CA SER A 192 1.22 0.96 -19.69
C SER A 192 0.36 2.10 -19.12
N VAL A 193 -0.52 1.79 -18.15
CA VAL A 193 -1.33 2.78 -17.44
C VAL A 193 -0.60 3.22 -16.18
N ALA A 194 -0.27 2.26 -15.30
CA ALA A 194 0.45 2.55 -14.06
C ALA A 194 1.13 1.30 -13.48
N TRP A 195 2.13 1.56 -12.65
CA TRP A 195 2.76 0.64 -11.71
C TRP A 195 2.60 1.16 -10.30
N VAL A 196 2.70 0.29 -9.30
CA VAL A 196 2.95 0.69 -7.92
C VAL A 196 4.46 0.91 -7.74
N PRO A 197 4.94 2.16 -7.65
CA PRO A 197 6.36 2.44 -7.40
C PRO A 197 6.64 2.18 -5.90
N HIS A 198 7.30 1.07 -5.61
CA HIS A 198 7.47 0.55 -4.25
C HIS A 198 8.92 0.65 -3.80
N PHE A 199 9.19 1.48 -2.79
CA PHE A 199 10.53 1.89 -2.36
C PHE A 199 11.04 1.18 -1.10
N THR A 200 10.30 0.26 -0.52
CA THR A 200 10.69 -0.47 0.71
C THR A 200 12.16 -0.88 0.72
N TRP A 201 12.66 -1.36 -0.40
CA TRP A 201 13.99 -1.96 -0.49
C TRP A 201 15.12 -0.96 -0.71
N THR A 202 14.86 0.33 -0.53
CA THR A 202 15.87 1.39 -0.62
C THR A 202 16.40 1.84 0.75
N ASN A 203 15.69 1.55 1.84
CA ASN A 203 16.11 1.89 3.20
C ASN A 203 16.78 0.71 3.91
N THR A 204 18.09 0.77 4.08
CA THR A 204 18.91 -0.32 4.60
C THR A 204 18.61 -0.72 6.06
N LYS A 205 18.31 0.24 6.94
CA LYS A 205 18.05 -0.06 8.37
C LYS A 205 16.74 -0.79 8.58
N GLN A 206 15.67 -0.36 7.92
CA GLN A 206 14.34 -0.96 8.04
C GLN A 206 14.25 -2.29 7.27
N ASN A 207 14.99 -2.43 6.20
CA ASN A 207 14.98 -3.64 5.38
C ASN A 207 15.41 -4.89 6.14
N LYS A 208 16.39 -4.77 7.03
CA LYS A 208 16.80 -5.89 7.85
C LYS A 208 15.66 -6.35 8.76
N ILE A 209 14.98 -5.39 9.42
CA ILE A 209 13.84 -5.69 10.29
C ILE A 209 12.70 -6.35 9.48
N LYS A 210 12.41 -5.83 8.27
CA LYS A 210 11.37 -6.38 7.39
C LYS A 210 11.71 -7.79 6.89
N ILE A 211 12.96 -8.04 6.51
CA ILE A 211 13.43 -9.37 6.10
C ILE A 211 13.32 -10.36 7.26
N ASP A 212 13.77 -9.98 8.46
CA ASP A 212 13.68 -10.82 9.66
C ASP A 212 12.21 -11.11 10.02
N TYR A 213 11.33 -10.12 9.90
CA TYR A 213 9.89 -10.29 10.08
C TYR A 213 9.29 -11.27 9.08
N GLN A 214 9.54 -11.08 7.78
CA GLN A 214 9.02 -11.96 6.72
C GLN A 214 9.53 -13.39 6.87
N ASN A 215 10.81 -13.58 7.17
CA ASN A 215 11.37 -14.91 7.41
C ASN A 215 10.70 -15.60 8.61
N LYS A 216 10.39 -14.85 9.67
CA LYS A 216 9.76 -15.39 10.87
C LYS A 216 8.30 -15.79 10.64
N HIS A 217 7.53 -14.98 9.92
CA HIS A 217 6.08 -15.16 9.78
C HIS A 217 5.67 -15.97 8.55
N PHE A 218 6.46 -15.89 7.47
CA PHE A 218 6.17 -16.56 6.20
C PHE A 218 7.19 -17.64 5.85
N GLY A 219 8.16 -17.89 6.76
CA GLY A 219 9.20 -18.89 6.59
C GLY A 219 10.32 -18.49 5.64
N GLN A 220 10.08 -17.57 4.72
CA GLN A 220 11.07 -17.11 3.75
C GLN A 220 10.73 -15.73 3.20
N CYS A 221 11.78 -14.95 2.87
CA CYS A 221 11.67 -13.68 2.18
C CYS A 221 12.32 -13.79 0.79
N SER A 222 11.73 -13.13 -0.21
CA SER A 222 12.30 -13.01 -1.57
C SER A 222 13.60 -12.20 -1.63
N TYR A 223 13.93 -11.52 -0.53
CA TYR A 223 15.16 -10.77 -0.35
C TYR A 223 15.95 -11.28 0.86
N LYS A 224 17.27 -11.10 0.84
CA LYS A 224 18.16 -11.41 1.96
C LYS A 224 19.10 -10.26 2.24
N TRP A 225 19.53 -10.15 3.50
CA TRP A 225 20.57 -9.21 3.92
C TRP A 225 21.91 -9.91 3.89
N GLU A 226 22.84 -9.44 3.07
CA GLU A 226 24.16 -10.04 2.91
C GLU A 226 25.19 -8.95 2.52
N ASP A 227 26.34 -8.92 3.18
CA ASP A 227 27.40 -7.93 2.97
C ASP A 227 26.90 -6.47 3.11
N ASP A 228 26.06 -6.22 4.11
CA ASP A 228 25.44 -4.92 4.37
C ASP A 228 24.59 -4.38 3.19
N GLN A 229 24.09 -5.27 2.36
CA GLN A 229 23.26 -4.95 1.21
C GLN A 229 22.07 -5.90 1.11
N ILE A 230 21.01 -5.41 0.45
CA ILE A 230 19.88 -6.24 0.06
C ILE A 230 20.24 -6.96 -1.22
N LYS A 231 20.05 -8.28 -1.21
CA LYS A 231 20.23 -9.13 -2.39
C LYS A 231 18.96 -9.94 -2.64
N ILE A 232 18.74 -10.34 -3.87
CA ILE A 232 17.67 -11.28 -4.21
C ILE A 232 18.02 -12.62 -3.55
N ASN A 233 17.05 -13.21 -2.85
CA ASN A 233 17.18 -14.53 -2.27
C ASN A 233 16.87 -15.60 -3.32
N GLU A 234 17.89 -16.10 -4.01
CA GLU A 234 17.73 -17.08 -5.08
C GLU A 234 17.06 -18.37 -4.59
N ASP A 235 17.37 -18.79 -3.35
CA ASP A 235 16.79 -20.02 -2.77
C ASP A 235 15.27 -19.91 -2.62
N TYR A 236 14.76 -18.70 -2.34
CA TYR A 236 13.31 -18.44 -2.30
C TYR A 236 12.64 -18.78 -3.64
N TYR A 237 13.20 -18.30 -4.75
CA TYR A 237 12.63 -18.52 -6.08
C TYR A 237 12.74 -19.99 -6.53
N ILE A 238 13.86 -20.67 -6.20
CA ILE A 238 14.05 -22.10 -6.49
C ILE A 238 13.02 -22.95 -5.73
N GLN A 239 12.85 -22.70 -4.42
CA GLN A 239 11.96 -23.48 -3.56
C GLN A 239 10.49 -23.29 -3.91
N ASN A 240 10.13 -22.10 -4.41
CA ASN A 240 8.76 -21.79 -4.82
C ASN A 240 8.48 -22.03 -6.30
N ASN A 241 9.39 -22.64 -7.06
CA ASN A 241 9.29 -22.83 -8.50
C ASN A 241 8.97 -21.54 -9.27
N GLN A 242 9.51 -20.42 -8.81
CA GLN A 242 9.30 -19.11 -9.41
C GLN A 242 10.52 -18.70 -10.24
N ILE A 243 10.27 -17.92 -11.29
CA ILE A 243 11.35 -17.34 -12.08
C ILE A 243 11.95 -16.18 -11.28
N LYS A 244 13.27 -16.25 -11.04
CA LYS A 244 14.01 -15.15 -10.41
C LYS A 244 13.91 -13.90 -11.29
N PRO A 245 13.44 -12.77 -10.76
CA PRO A 245 13.41 -11.53 -11.53
C PRO A 245 14.83 -10.99 -11.79
N ASN A 246 14.99 -10.30 -12.89
CA ASN A 246 16.23 -9.59 -13.19
C ASN A 246 16.14 -8.14 -12.70
N ILE A 247 17.20 -7.62 -12.10
CA ILE A 247 17.27 -6.20 -11.77
C ILE A 247 17.48 -5.41 -13.07
N ILE A 248 16.56 -4.50 -13.35
CA ILE A 248 16.66 -3.58 -14.47
C ILE A 248 17.33 -2.31 -13.93
N TYR A 249 18.51 -2.00 -14.46
CA TYR A 249 19.22 -0.77 -14.11
C TYR A 249 18.79 0.35 -15.05
N ASP A 250 18.21 1.40 -14.49
CA ASP A 250 17.85 2.58 -15.24
C ASP A 250 19.10 3.44 -15.45
N GLU A 251 19.65 3.44 -16.66
CA GLU A 251 20.81 4.28 -17.02
C GLU A 251 20.51 5.79 -16.90
N LYS A 252 19.23 6.19 -16.85
CA LYS A 252 18.79 7.58 -16.75
C LYS A 252 18.53 8.04 -15.30
N GLY A 253 18.47 7.12 -14.33
CA GLY A 253 18.14 7.40 -12.92
C GLY A 253 19.23 8.09 -12.11
N ARG A 254 20.36 8.51 -12.71
CA ARG A 254 21.47 9.17 -11.98
C ARG A 254 21.24 10.64 -11.64
N ASN A 255 20.14 11.24 -12.03
CA ASN A 255 19.89 12.67 -11.85
C ASN A 255 18.57 12.98 -11.14
N GLY A 256 18.21 12.20 -10.14
CA GLY A 256 17.10 12.48 -9.23
C GLY A 256 17.62 12.82 -7.84
N SER A 257 18.32 13.96 -7.71
CA SER A 257 18.56 14.64 -6.43
C SER A 257 17.51 15.70 -6.22
#